data_6a19e9a2bd1428b688467b97ec8ca892
#
_entry.id   6a19e9a2bd1428b688467b97ec8ca892
#
_cell.length_a   1.000
_cell.length_b   1.000
_cell.length_c   1.000
_cell.angle_alpha   90.00
_cell.angle_beta   90.00
_cell.angle_gamma   90.00
#
_symmetry.space_group_name_H-M   'P 1'
#
loop_
_entity.id
_entity.type
_entity.pdbx_description
1 polymer ?
#
loop_
_entity_poly.entity_id
_entity_poly.type
_entity_poly.pdbx_seq_one_letter_code
_entity_poly.pdbx_strand_id
1 'polypeptide(L)'
;MEAEIVVMGFLVGGLVGLTGVGGAALLTPVLMWIGISPSVAVATDLFYNSITKLFGSIQHIRQKTINLGLVKYLAIGSVPSAIGAVLLLQAYPPLAAHQDTIMKHALGVVLVIVALATILKQFFTKLGSNRWQEKPLSQKRALTILIGVVLGFVVGLTSIGSGSLFALAMIYLYRLTAAELVGTDILHAFLLVTAAGAIHAVYGNINYALAFNLLLGSVPGVILGSRLSAKVPGRPLRTFMAAIILVSGLKLI
;
A
#
# COMPACT_ATOMS: atom_id res chain seq x y z
N MET A 1 8.72 12.46 22.38
CA MET A 1 8.45 11.19 21.61
C MET A 1 7.04 11.15 21.05
N GLU A 2 5.97 11.25 21.86
CA GLU A 2 4.59 11.16 21.30
C GLU A 2 4.26 12.31 20.35
N ALA A 3 4.59 13.55 20.71
CA ALA A 3 4.37 14.71 19.85
C ALA A 3 5.15 14.63 18.52
N GLU A 4 6.35 14.14 18.53
CA GLU A 4 7.19 13.94 17.33
C GLU A 4 6.56 12.92 16.37
N ILE A 5 5.97 11.84 16.91
CA ILE A 5 5.26 10.82 16.13
C ILE A 5 4.00 11.40 15.51
N VAL A 6 3.24 12.21 16.24
CA VAL A 6 2.05 12.91 15.73
C VAL A 6 2.44 13.87 14.60
N VAL A 7 3.51 14.66 14.78
CA VAL A 7 4.02 15.57 13.75
C VAL A 7 4.50 14.78 12.53
N MET A 8 5.21 13.69 12.73
CA MET A 8 5.63 12.80 11.65
C MET A 8 4.41 12.23 10.89
N GLY A 9 3.40 11.75 11.62
CA GLY A 9 2.14 11.30 11.04
C GLY A 9 1.48 12.40 10.21
N PHE A 10 1.46 13.64 10.70
CA PHE A 10 0.91 14.79 9.98
C PHE A 10 1.67 15.08 8.68
N LEU A 11 2.99 15.07 8.71
CA LEU A 11 3.81 15.31 7.51
C LEU A 11 3.64 14.18 6.48
N VAL A 12 3.73 12.92 6.92
CA VAL A 12 3.52 11.77 6.03
C VAL A 12 2.10 11.77 5.48
N GLY A 13 1.10 11.99 6.31
CA GLY A 13 -0.30 12.09 5.90
C GLY A 13 -0.52 13.23 4.90
N GLY A 14 0.09 14.39 5.13
CA GLY A 14 0.08 15.54 4.22
C GLY A 14 0.64 15.21 2.84
N LEU A 15 1.80 14.55 2.80
CA LEU A 15 2.42 14.10 1.56
C LEU A 15 1.56 13.06 0.83
N VAL A 16 0.97 12.11 1.56
CA VAL A 16 0.04 11.12 1.00
C VAL A 16 -1.21 11.79 0.42
N GLY A 17 -1.79 12.73 1.15
CA GLY A 17 -2.95 13.50 0.68
C GLY A 17 -2.64 14.35 -0.56
N LEU A 18 -1.46 14.95 -0.63
CA LEU A 18 -1.00 15.74 -1.78
C LEU A 18 -0.78 14.88 -3.03
N THR A 19 -0.20 13.69 -2.88
CA THR A 19 0.31 12.88 -4.01
C THR A 19 -0.63 11.78 -4.45
N GLY A 20 -1.46 11.28 -3.54
CA GLY A 20 -2.23 10.05 -3.75
C GLY A 20 -1.35 8.79 -3.88
N VAL A 21 -0.07 8.89 -3.56
CA VAL A 21 0.84 7.73 -3.44
C VAL A 21 0.50 7.02 -2.13
N GLY A 22 0.33 5.71 -2.15
CA GLY A 22 -0.06 4.94 -0.97
C GLY A 22 0.85 5.20 0.24
N GLY A 23 0.24 5.39 1.42
CA GLY A 23 0.93 5.80 2.65
C GLY A 23 2.03 4.85 3.09
N ALA A 24 1.86 3.55 2.88
CA ALA A 24 2.80 2.50 3.27
C ALA A 24 4.22 2.69 2.69
N ALA A 25 4.31 3.16 1.44
CA ALA A 25 5.62 3.37 0.78
C ALA A 25 6.45 4.49 1.43
N LEU A 26 5.84 5.33 2.25
CA LEU A 26 6.52 6.40 2.99
C LEU A 26 6.62 6.10 4.48
N LEU A 27 5.53 5.61 5.08
CA LEU A 27 5.45 5.45 6.52
C LEU A 27 6.41 4.36 7.01
N THR A 28 6.39 3.18 6.41
CA THR A 28 7.23 2.07 6.84
C THR A 28 8.74 2.41 6.84
N PRO A 29 9.34 2.98 5.76
CA PRO A 29 10.74 3.40 5.79
C PRO A 29 11.04 4.46 6.86
N VAL A 30 10.15 5.43 7.04
CA VAL A 30 10.33 6.48 8.05
C VAL A 30 10.33 5.89 9.45
N LEU A 31 9.45 4.94 9.76
CA LEU A 31 9.46 4.21 11.03
C LEU A 31 10.78 3.47 11.26
N MET A 32 11.32 2.84 10.23
CA MET A 32 12.62 2.16 10.33
C MET A 32 13.78 3.14 10.53
N TRP A 33 13.73 4.33 9.95
CA TRP A 33 14.76 5.37 10.14
C TRP A 33 14.81 5.92 11.56
N ILE A 34 13.67 5.93 12.27
CA ILE A 34 13.63 6.31 13.69
C ILE A 34 13.91 5.13 14.64
N GLY A 35 14.36 3.99 14.10
CA GLY A 35 14.83 2.85 14.88
C GLY A 35 13.77 1.80 15.23
N ILE A 36 12.59 1.86 14.63
CA ILE A 36 11.56 0.80 14.76
C ILE A 36 12.00 -0.42 13.94
N SER A 37 11.96 -1.62 14.54
CA SER A 37 12.29 -2.86 13.83
C SER A 37 11.37 -3.08 12.62
N PRO A 38 11.86 -3.73 11.54
CA PRO A 38 11.09 -3.97 10.33
C PRO A 38 9.74 -4.67 10.58
N SER A 39 9.72 -5.71 11.41
CA SER A 39 8.51 -6.45 11.76
C SER A 39 7.45 -5.57 12.43
N VAL A 40 7.86 -4.76 13.42
CA VAL A 40 6.96 -3.84 14.11
C VAL A 40 6.52 -2.70 13.18
N ALA A 41 7.41 -2.16 12.35
CA ALA A 41 7.08 -1.11 11.40
C ALA A 41 6.01 -1.57 10.38
N VAL A 42 6.21 -2.76 9.77
CA VAL A 42 5.26 -3.36 8.83
C VAL A 42 3.93 -3.68 9.49
N ALA A 43 3.94 -4.33 10.65
CA ALA A 43 2.72 -4.69 11.37
C ALA A 43 1.91 -3.45 11.78
N THR A 44 2.59 -2.43 12.31
CA THR A 44 1.96 -1.17 12.71
C THR A 44 1.40 -0.41 11.51
N ASP A 45 2.11 -0.41 10.38
CA ASP A 45 1.64 0.21 9.14
C ASP A 45 0.43 -0.54 8.54
N LEU A 46 0.41 -1.87 8.57
CA LEU A 46 -0.77 -2.65 8.16
C LEU A 46 -2.01 -2.31 9.00
N PHE A 47 -1.86 -2.20 10.32
CA PHE A 47 -2.93 -1.80 11.21
C PHE A 47 -3.39 -0.36 10.93
N TYR A 48 -2.48 0.59 10.84
CA TYR A 48 -2.75 1.98 10.47
C TYR A 48 -3.51 2.06 9.13
N ASN A 49 -3.04 1.34 8.11
CA ASN A 49 -3.67 1.32 6.80
C ASN A 49 -5.05 0.66 6.82
N SER A 50 -5.30 -0.34 7.67
CA SER A 50 -6.61 -0.96 7.79
C SER A 50 -7.65 0.05 8.27
N ILE A 51 -7.31 0.89 9.25
CA ILE A 51 -8.20 1.94 9.76
C ILE A 51 -8.43 3.02 8.69
N THR A 52 -7.39 3.55 8.10
CA THR A 52 -7.51 4.62 7.09
C THR A 52 -8.27 4.18 5.85
N LYS A 53 -8.02 2.96 5.38
CA LYS A 53 -8.69 2.39 4.20
C LYS A 53 -10.13 1.95 4.48
N LEU A 54 -10.50 1.63 5.71
CA LEU A 54 -11.89 1.40 6.10
C LEU A 54 -12.76 2.62 5.78
N PHE A 55 -12.33 3.80 6.24
CA PHE A 55 -13.08 5.04 5.98
C PHE A 55 -13.11 5.39 4.48
N GLY A 56 -12.00 5.20 3.78
CA GLY A 56 -11.94 5.36 2.33
C GLY A 56 -12.89 4.40 1.60
N SER A 57 -12.94 3.14 2.02
CA SER A 57 -13.83 2.13 1.44
C SER A 57 -15.30 2.48 1.62
N ILE A 58 -15.71 2.91 2.82
CA ILE A 58 -17.08 3.34 3.10
C ILE A 58 -17.48 4.50 2.16
N GLN A 59 -16.58 5.47 1.98
CA GLN A 59 -16.85 6.62 1.10
C GLN A 59 -17.02 6.18 -0.36
N HIS A 60 -16.14 5.32 -0.88
CA HIS A 60 -16.20 4.83 -2.26
C HIS A 60 -17.38 3.88 -2.52
N ILE A 61 -17.82 3.10 -1.49
CA ILE A 61 -19.06 2.31 -1.55
C ILE A 61 -20.26 3.24 -1.75
N ARG A 62 -20.36 4.33 -0.96
CA ARG A 62 -21.45 5.33 -1.07
C ARG A 62 -21.45 6.01 -2.44
N GLN A 63 -20.28 6.28 -2.99
CA GLN A 63 -20.11 6.90 -4.31
C GLN A 63 -20.32 5.92 -5.48
N LYS A 64 -20.49 4.62 -5.21
CA LYS A 64 -20.64 3.55 -6.23
C LYS A 64 -19.48 3.51 -7.23
N THR A 65 -18.26 3.80 -6.77
CA THR A 65 -17.03 3.84 -7.58
C THR A 65 -16.18 2.57 -7.45
N ILE A 66 -16.77 1.45 -7.04
CA ILE A 66 -16.06 0.19 -6.80
C ILE A 66 -16.49 -0.87 -7.81
N ASN A 67 -15.51 -1.47 -8.49
CA ASN A 67 -15.73 -2.67 -9.27
C ASN A 67 -15.59 -3.92 -8.37
N LEU A 68 -16.71 -4.34 -7.77
CA LEU A 68 -16.76 -5.48 -6.84
C LEU A 68 -16.30 -6.80 -7.49
N GLY A 69 -16.54 -6.98 -8.80
CA GLY A 69 -16.07 -8.17 -9.53
C GLY A 69 -14.54 -8.25 -9.53
N LEU A 70 -13.88 -7.12 -9.75
CA LEU A 70 -12.43 -7.04 -9.75
C LEU A 70 -11.85 -7.20 -8.34
N VAL A 71 -12.44 -6.54 -7.33
CA VAL A 71 -12.08 -6.72 -5.92
C VAL A 71 -12.13 -8.19 -5.52
N LYS A 72 -13.20 -8.89 -5.89
CA LYS A 72 -13.39 -10.32 -5.58
C LYS A 72 -12.22 -11.17 -6.09
N TYR A 73 -11.87 -11.05 -7.38
CA TYR A 73 -10.80 -11.90 -7.95
C TYR A 73 -9.41 -11.52 -7.46
N LEU A 74 -9.14 -10.24 -7.23
CA LEU A 74 -7.90 -9.81 -6.59
C LEU A 74 -7.80 -10.34 -5.16
N ALA A 75 -8.88 -10.23 -4.37
CA ALA A 75 -8.90 -10.67 -2.96
C ALA A 75 -8.76 -12.20 -2.82
N ILE A 76 -9.38 -12.99 -3.71
CA ILE A 76 -9.23 -14.45 -3.73
C ILE A 76 -7.75 -14.86 -3.84
N GLY A 77 -6.96 -14.13 -4.63
CA GLY A 77 -5.52 -14.39 -4.73
C GLY A 77 -4.72 -13.76 -3.60
N SER A 78 -4.95 -12.47 -3.33
CA SER A 78 -4.06 -11.68 -2.48
C SER A 78 -4.25 -11.91 -0.98
N VAL A 79 -5.49 -12.08 -0.51
CA VAL A 79 -5.74 -12.25 0.93
C VAL A 79 -5.14 -13.55 1.47
N PRO A 80 -5.41 -14.73 0.87
CA PRO A 80 -4.77 -15.97 1.34
C PRO A 80 -3.24 -15.93 1.20
N SER A 81 -2.74 -15.32 0.13
CA SER A 81 -1.30 -15.21 -0.11
C SER A 81 -0.60 -14.32 0.91
N ALA A 82 -1.20 -13.19 1.28
CA ALA A 82 -0.66 -12.32 2.32
C ALA A 82 -0.68 -12.98 3.69
N ILE A 83 -1.78 -13.64 4.05
CA ILE A 83 -1.86 -14.45 5.28
C ILE A 83 -0.77 -15.52 5.26
N GLY A 84 -0.62 -16.25 4.16
CA GLY A 84 0.43 -17.26 3.99
C GLY A 84 1.83 -16.72 4.13
N ALA A 85 2.11 -15.52 3.58
CA ALA A 85 3.40 -14.85 3.71
C ALA A 85 3.74 -14.53 5.17
N VAL A 86 2.78 -13.95 5.92
CA VAL A 86 2.98 -13.63 7.34
C VAL A 86 3.13 -14.89 8.17
N LEU A 87 2.26 -15.90 7.97
CA LEU A 87 2.35 -17.17 8.70
C LEU A 87 3.66 -17.90 8.41
N LEU A 88 4.11 -17.95 7.15
CA LEU A 88 5.38 -18.56 6.77
C LEU A 88 6.55 -17.91 7.52
N LEU A 89 6.54 -16.58 7.61
CA LEU A 89 7.61 -15.82 8.25
C LEU A 89 7.59 -15.98 9.79
N GLN A 90 6.40 -16.08 10.38
CA GLN A 90 6.23 -16.12 11.84
C GLN A 90 6.24 -17.55 12.41
N ALA A 91 5.64 -18.49 11.72
CA ALA A 91 5.46 -19.85 12.23
C ALA A 91 6.64 -20.80 11.91
N TYR A 92 7.48 -20.49 10.93
CA TYR A 92 8.63 -21.31 10.57
C TYR A 92 9.89 -20.81 11.28
N PRO A 93 10.44 -21.55 12.29
CA PRO A 93 11.49 -21.07 13.18
C PRO A 93 12.74 -20.50 12.48
N PRO A 94 13.28 -21.12 11.40
CA PRO A 94 14.43 -20.57 10.69
C PRO A 94 14.15 -19.20 10.03
N LEU A 95 12.94 -18.95 9.58
CA LEU A 95 12.56 -17.66 9.00
C LEU A 95 12.24 -16.64 10.09
N ALA A 96 11.56 -17.07 11.16
CA ALA A 96 11.22 -16.23 12.29
C ALA A 96 12.48 -15.64 12.98
N ALA A 97 13.55 -16.43 13.08
CA ALA A 97 14.82 -15.96 13.63
C ALA A 97 15.48 -14.84 12.80
N HIS A 98 15.17 -14.75 11.51
CA HIS A 98 15.74 -13.77 10.57
C HIS A 98 14.69 -12.83 9.98
N GLN A 99 13.48 -12.77 10.59
CA GLN A 99 12.34 -12.04 10.02
C GLN A 99 12.65 -10.58 9.70
N ASP A 100 13.32 -9.86 10.61
CA ASP A 100 13.63 -8.45 10.41
C ASP A 100 14.60 -8.24 9.25
N THR A 101 15.58 -9.13 9.07
CA THR A 101 16.49 -9.07 7.92
C THR A 101 15.77 -9.36 6.62
N ILE A 102 14.92 -10.38 6.58
CA ILE A 102 14.13 -10.75 5.41
C ILE A 102 13.18 -9.61 5.03
N MET A 103 12.44 -9.08 6.01
CA MET A 103 11.50 -7.98 5.79
C MET A 103 12.22 -6.70 5.34
N LYS A 104 13.38 -6.38 5.92
CA LYS A 104 14.20 -5.23 5.53
C LYS A 104 14.60 -5.30 4.05
N HIS A 105 15.18 -6.41 3.61
CA HIS A 105 15.59 -6.58 2.21
C HIS A 105 14.38 -6.60 1.25
N ALA A 106 13.31 -7.32 1.63
CA ALA A 106 12.07 -7.32 0.86
C ALA A 106 11.50 -5.91 0.71
N LEU A 107 11.46 -5.12 1.78
CA LEU A 107 11.07 -3.71 1.77
C LEU A 107 11.94 -2.89 0.82
N GLY A 108 13.27 -3.05 0.89
CA GLY A 108 14.20 -2.33 0.01
C GLY A 108 13.90 -2.59 -1.47
N VAL A 109 13.81 -3.85 -1.86
CA VAL A 109 13.49 -4.25 -3.24
C VAL A 109 12.11 -3.74 -3.67
N VAL A 110 11.10 -3.91 -2.83
CA VAL A 110 9.74 -3.47 -3.16
C VAL A 110 9.64 -1.95 -3.29
N LEU A 111 10.34 -1.19 -2.45
CA LEU A 111 10.37 0.27 -2.55
C LEU A 111 11.00 0.72 -3.87
N VAL A 112 12.08 0.09 -4.33
CA VAL A 112 12.68 0.38 -5.63
C VAL A 112 11.67 0.10 -6.75
N ILE A 113 10.99 -1.05 -6.71
CA ILE A 113 9.95 -1.41 -7.70
C ILE A 113 8.79 -0.40 -7.67
N VAL A 114 8.33 0.00 -6.49
CA VAL A 114 7.24 0.99 -6.32
C VAL A 114 7.65 2.37 -6.82
N ALA A 115 8.89 2.79 -6.58
CA ALA A 115 9.40 4.05 -7.10
C ALA A 115 9.39 4.05 -8.64
N LEU A 116 9.91 2.99 -9.26
CA LEU A 116 9.87 2.80 -10.71
C LEU A 116 8.44 2.74 -11.24
N ALA A 117 7.57 1.96 -10.58
CA ALA A 117 6.15 1.85 -10.94
C ALA A 117 5.43 3.20 -10.87
N THR A 118 5.76 4.03 -9.87
CA THR A 118 5.18 5.37 -9.71
C THR A 118 5.59 6.31 -10.85
N ILE A 119 6.83 6.21 -11.29
CA ILE A 119 7.33 6.95 -12.46
C ILE A 119 6.67 6.43 -13.74
N LEU A 120 6.68 5.12 -13.96
CA LEU A 120 6.10 4.48 -15.14
C LEU A 120 4.59 4.76 -15.27
N LYS A 121 3.84 4.80 -14.17
CA LYS A 121 2.42 5.14 -14.17
C LYS A 121 2.13 6.48 -14.88
N GLN A 122 3.05 7.44 -14.81
CA GLN A 122 2.90 8.74 -15.48
C GLN A 122 2.98 8.62 -17.01
N PHE A 123 3.66 7.59 -17.52
CA PHE A 123 3.76 7.29 -18.95
C PHE A 123 2.59 6.43 -19.42
N PHE A 124 2.20 5.41 -18.65
CA PHE A 124 1.09 4.51 -19.00
C PHE A 124 -0.26 5.21 -19.12
N THR A 125 -0.50 6.26 -18.36
CA THR A 125 -1.74 7.06 -18.48
C THR A 125 -1.88 7.78 -19.83
N LYS A 126 -0.81 7.84 -20.62
CA LYS A 126 -0.80 8.44 -21.97
C LYS A 126 -0.87 7.41 -23.11
N LEU A 127 -0.65 6.12 -22.80
CA LEU A 127 -0.79 5.06 -23.81
C LEU A 127 -2.27 4.79 -24.06
N GLY A 128 -2.62 4.69 -25.34
CA GLY A 128 -3.97 4.29 -25.76
C GLY A 128 -4.38 2.91 -25.24
N SER A 129 -5.62 2.50 -25.51
CA SER A 129 -6.12 1.19 -25.11
C SER A 129 -5.21 0.06 -25.63
N ASN A 130 -4.97 -0.94 -24.80
CA ASN A 130 -4.22 -2.13 -25.17
C ASN A 130 -5.17 -3.34 -25.26
N ARG A 131 -4.72 -4.41 -25.91
CA ARG A 131 -5.49 -5.66 -26.10
C ARG A 131 -6.05 -6.26 -24.81
N TRP A 132 -5.39 -6.04 -23.68
CA TRP A 132 -5.84 -6.56 -22.39
C TRP A 132 -7.03 -5.79 -21.84
N GLN A 133 -7.10 -4.48 -22.08
CA GLN A 133 -8.21 -3.65 -21.62
C GLN A 133 -9.52 -3.98 -22.32
N GLU A 134 -9.47 -4.49 -23.56
CA GLU A 134 -10.64 -4.85 -24.36
C GLU A 134 -11.28 -6.18 -23.94
N LYS A 135 -10.48 -7.08 -23.35
CA LYS A 135 -10.98 -8.38 -22.89
C LYS A 135 -11.89 -8.24 -21.67
N PRO A 136 -13.01 -8.99 -21.60
CA PRO A 136 -13.87 -9.00 -20.42
C PRO A 136 -13.16 -9.59 -19.21
N LEU A 137 -13.61 -9.26 -18.01
CA LEU A 137 -13.06 -9.74 -16.74
C LEU A 137 -13.07 -11.28 -16.67
N SER A 138 -14.09 -11.92 -17.28
CA SER A 138 -14.21 -13.40 -17.33
C SER A 138 -13.00 -14.10 -17.94
N GLN A 139 -12.40 -13.51 -18.96
CA GLN A 139 -11.21 -14.07 -19.63
C GLN A 139 -9.90 -13.77 -18.89
N LYS A 140 -9.92 -12.86 -17.94
CA LYS A 140 -8.75 -12.41 -17.15
C LYS A 140 -8.78 -12.91 -15.71
N ARG A 141 -9.75 -13.72 -15.30
CA ARG A 141 -9.93 -14.18 -13.92
C ARG A 141 -8.66 -14.83 -13.36
N ALA A 142 -8.10 -15.80 -14.07
CA ALA A 142 -6.91 -16.50 -13.63
C ALA A 142 -5.70 -15.57 -13.50
N LEU A 143 -5.50 -14.67 -14.48
CA LEU A 143 -4.43 -13.67 -14.43
C LEU A 143 -4.63 -12.70 -13.26
N THR A 144 -5.86 -12.27 -13.00
CA THR A 144 -6.19 -11.38 -11.89
C THR A 144 -5.90 -12.02 -10.54
N ILE A 145 -6.28 -13.29 -10.38
CA ILE A 145 -5.99 -14.07 -9.17
C ILE A 145 -4.47 -14.26 -9.01
N LEU A 146 -3.76 -14.60 -10.08
CA LEU A 146 -2.29 -14.76 -10.05
C LEU A 146 -1.59 -13.47 -9.63
N ILE A 147 -1.98 -12.33 -10.18
CA ILE A 147 -1.47 -11.01 -9.77
C ILE A 147 -1.80 -10.78 -8.29
N GLY A 148 -3.03 -11.14 -7.88
CA GLY A 148 -3.41 -11.11 -6.46
C GLY A 148 -2.45 -11.93 -5.60
N VAL A 149 -2.16 -13.18 -5.97
CA VAL A 149 -1.25 -14.05 -5.22
C VAL A 149 0.15 -13.43 -5.11
N VAL A 150 0.74 -13.01 -6.22
CA VAL A 150 2.11 -12.45 -6.23
C VAL A 150 2.19 -11.16 -5.42
N LEU A 151 1.31 -10.19 -5.70
CA LEU A 151 1.34 -8.91 -5.02
C LEU A 151 0.83 -9.02 -3.58
N GLY A 152 -0.08 -9.93 -3.29
CA GLY A 152 -0.54 -10.20 -1.92
C GLY A 152 0.58 -10.73 -1.05
N PHE A 153 1.41 -11.66 -1.56
CA PHE A 153 2.59 -12.14 -0.86
C PHE A 153 3.55 -10.99 -0.52
N VAL A 154 3.82 -10.14 -1.50
CA VAL A 154 4.68 -8.95 -1.32
C VAL A 154 4.12 -8.01 -0.25
N VAL A 155 2.82 -7.71 -0.29
CA VAL A 155 2.18 -6.82 0.69
C VAL A 155 2.17 -7.45 2.08
N GLY A 156 1.96 -8.76 2.20
CA GLY A 156 2.03 -9.47 3.48
C GLY A 156 3.39 -9.33 4.16
N LEU A 157 4.49 -9.35 3.40
CA LEU A 157 5.85 -9.19 3.91
C LEU A 157 6.25 -7.74 4.19
N THR A 158 5.69 -6.77 3.46
CA THR A 158 6.23 -5.41 3.41
C THR A 158 5.23 -4.31 3.72
N SER A 159 3.94 -4.61 3.81
CA SER A 159 2.80 -3.68 3.81
C SER A 159 2.70 -2.81 2.55
N ILE A 160 3.73 -2.78 1.70
CA ILE A 160 3.88 -1.87 0.56
C ILE A 160 3.34 -2.52 -0.72
N GLY A 161 2.77 -1.71 -1.59
CA GLY A 161 2.27 -2.15 -2.90
C GLY A 161 0.75 -2.18 -3.01
N SER A 162 0.03 -2.17 -1.88
CA SER A 162 -1.44 -2.19 -1.87
C SER A 162 -2.11 -0.95 -2.49
N GLY A 163 -1.39 0.05 -2.95
CA GLY A 163 -1.93 1.24 -3.59
C GLY A 163 -1.20 1.59 -4.89
N SER A 164 0.03 1.13 -5.06
CA SER A 164 0.85 1.49 -6.21
C SER A 164 0.97 0.35 -7.22
N LEU A 165 1.34 -0.84 -6.78
CA LEU A 165 1.54 -1.99 -7.67
C LEU A 165 0.20 -2.55 -8.17
N PHE A 166 -0.80 -2.68 -7.30
CA PHE A 166 -2.14 -3.09 -7.71
C PHE A 166 -2.78 -2.07 -8.64
N ALA A 167 -2.65 -0.76 -8.35
CA ALA A 167 -3.16 0.29 -9.23
C ALA A 167 -2.49 0.24 -10.61
N LEU A 168 -1.17 0.00 -10.69
CA LEU A 168 -0.46 -0.14 -11.95
C LEU A 168 -0.97 -1.35 -12.74
N ALA A 169 -1.12 -2.51 -12.09
CA ALA A 169 -1.68 -3.71 -12.71
C ALA A 169 -3.10 -3.47 -13.23
N MET A 170 -3.94 -2.78 -12.43
CA MET A 170 -5.30 -2.44 -12.84
C MET A 170 -5.35 -1.48 -14.01
N ILE A 171 -4.52 -0.44 -14.05
CA ILE A 171 -4.42 0.51 -15.18
C ILE A 171 -4.03 -0.23 -16.45
N TYR A 172 -3.09 -1.15 -16.37
CA TYR A 172 -2.61 -1.88 -17.54
C TYR A 172 -3.66 -2.88 -18.07
N LEU A 173 -4.36 -3.58 -17.18
CA LEU A 173 -5.23 -4.69 -17.57
C LEU A 173 -6.69 -4.30 -17.76
N TYR A 174 -7.16 -3.21 -17.15
CA TYR A 174 -8.58 -2.89 -17.11
C TYR A 174 -8.86 -1.46 -17.56
N ARG A 175 -9.99 -1.29 -18.22
CA ARG A 175 -10.50 0.03 -18.61
C ARG A 175 -11.38 0.56 -17.48
N LEU A 176 -10.76 1.24 -16.53
CA LEU A 176 -11.43 1.84 -15.37
C LEU A 176 -11.35 3.36 -15.45
N THR A 177 -12.39 4.04 -15.00
CA THR A 177 -12.31 5.47 -14.73
C THR A 177 -11.36 5.73 -13.55
N ALA A 178 -10.85 6.94 -13.39
CA ALA A 178 -9.98 7.27 -12.28
C ALA A 178 -10.65 7.02 -10.92
N ALA A 179 -11.94 7.30 -10.81
CA ALA A 179 -12.71 7.06 -9.59
C ALA A 179 -12.89 5.55 -9.30
N GLU A 180 -13.19 4.75 -10.33
CA GLU A 180 -13.30 3.29 -10.19
C GLU A 180 -11.98 2.64 -9.84
N LEU A 181 -10.88 3.10 -10.42
CA LEU A 181 -9.54 2.62 -10.09
C LEU A 181 -9.24 2.84 -8.61
N VAL A 182 -9.43 4.06 -8.13
CA VAL A 182 -9.14 4.42 -6.74
C VAL A 182 -10.06 3.68 -5.77
N GLY A 183 -11.38 3.67 -6.04
CA GLY A 183 -12.33 2.99 -5.16
C GLY A 183 -12.11 1.48 -5.09
N THR A 184 -11.83 0.85 -6.22
CA THR A 184 -11.54 -0.59 -6.30
C THR A 184 -10.24 -0.94 -5.55
N ASP A 185 -9.18 -0.12 -5.74
CA ASP A 185 -7.91 -0.30 -5.05
C ASP A 185 -8.03 -0.14 -3.52
N ILE A 186 -8.75 0.89 -3.08
CA ILE A 186 -8.92 1.15 -1.64
C ILE A 186 -9.68 0.02 -0.95
N LEU A 187 -10.80 -0.46 -1.52
CA LEU A 187 -11.56 -1.56 -0.93
C LEU A 187 -10.76 -2.87 -0.94
N HIS A 188 -10.11 -3.19 -2.06
CA HIS A 188 -9.25 -4.36 -2.14
C HIS A 188 -8.11 -4.30 -1.12
N ALA A 189 -7.43 -3.16 -1.05
CA ALA A 189 -6.34 -2.95 -0.11
C ALA A 189 -6.80 -3.00 1.35
N PHE A 190 -8.01 -2.50 1.66
CA PHE A 190 -8.60 -2.64 3.00
C PHE A 190 -8.71 -4.12 3.41
N LEU A 191 -9.28 -4.97 2.55
CA LEU A 191 -9.40 -6.40 2.83
C LEU A 191 -8.03 -7.05 3.03
N LEU A 192 -7.08 -6.75 2.17
CA LEU A 192 -5.74 -7.30 2.17
C LEU A 192 -4.95 -6.93 3.43
N VAL A 193 -4.85 -5.63 3.73
CA VAL A 193 -4.04 -5.15 4.87
C VAL A 193 -4.69 -5.49 6.21
N THR A 194 -6.03 -5.55 6.27
CA THR A 194 -6.75 -5.99 7.48
C THR A 194 -6.47 -7.46 7.76
N ALA A 195 -6.52 -8.32 6.75
CA ALA A 195 -6.23 -9.74 6.91
C ALA A 195 -4.77 -9.99 7.34
N ALA A 196 -3.80 -9.36 6.66
CA ALA A 196 -2.39 -9.47 7.03
C ALA A 196 -2.10 -8.88 8.43
N GLY A 197 -2.66 -7.70 8.71
CA GLY A 197 -2.52 -7.03 10.00
C GLY A 197 -3.12 -7.83 11.17
N ALA A 198 -4.24 -8.52 10.94
CA ALA A 198 -4.85 -9.40 11.95
C ALA A 198 -3.91 -10.54 12.36
N ILE A 199 -3.18 -11.13 11.41
CA ILE A 199 -2.19 -12.16 11.74
C ILE A 199 -1.03 -11.55 12.55
N HIS A 200 -0.49 -10.40 12.15
CA HIS A 200 0.54 -9.70 12.92
C HIS A 200 0.07 -9.32 14.34
N ALA A 201 -1.23 -9.00 14.51
CA ALA A 201 -1.82 -8.73 15.83
C ALA A 201 -1.76 -9.97 16.74
N VAL A 202 -2.05 -11.16 16.20
CA VAL A 202 -1.96 -12.43 16.95
C VAL A 202 -0.53 -12.69 17.44
N TYR A 203 0.47 -12.34 16.65
CA TYR A 203 1.89 -12.48 17.03
C TYR A 203 2.45 -11.33 17.88
N GLY A 204 1.63 -10.33 18.22
CA GLY A 204 2.02 -9.22 19.09
C GLY A 204 2.98 -8.20 18.46
N ASN A 205 3.11 -8.18 17.15
CA ASN A 205 4.04 -7.30 16.44
C ASN A 205 3.54 -5.86 16.28
N ILE A 206 2.27 -5.56 16.61
CA ILE A 206 1.69 -4.23 16.42
C ILE A 206 2.00 -3.34 17.63
N ASN A 207 2.59 -2.19 17.37
CA ASN A 207 2.68 -1.11 18.34
C ASN A 207 1.45 -0.20 18.21
N TYR A 208 0.43 -0.49 19.01
CA TYR A 208 -0.85 0.24 18.97
C TYR A 208 -0.70 1.70 19.37
N ALA A 209 0.14 2.01 20.37
CA ALA A 209 0.37 3.40 20.79
C ALA A 209 0.99 4.21 19.65
N LEU A 210 1.99 3.64 18.97
CA LEU A 210 2.59 4.23 17.77
C LEU A 210 1.55 4.44 16.66
N ALA A 211 0.73 3.42 16.38
CA ALA A 211 -0.29 3.50 15.34
C ALA A 211 -1.32 4.60 15.62
N PHE A 212 -1.81 4.71 16.85
CA PHE A 212 -2.78 5.75 17.23
C PHE A 212 -2.19 7.15 17.17
N ASN A 213 -0.96 7.36 17.64
CA ASN A 213 -0.28 8.64 17.53
C ASN A 213 -0.06 9.06 16.06
N LEU A 214 0.30 8.09 15.20
CA LEU A 214 0.39 8.32 13.76
C LEU A 214 -0.97 8.71 13.16
N LEU A 215 -2.06 8.03 13.55
CA LEU A 215 -3.42 8.33 13.07
C LEU A 215 -3.86 9.73 13.47
N LEU A 216 -3.59 10.14 14.72
CA LEU A 216 -3.91 11.49 15.20
C LEU A 216 -3.26 12.59 14.35
N GLY A 217 -2.02 12.37 13.92
CA GLY A 217 -1.34 13.32 13.05
C GLY A 217 -1.77 13.20 11.58
N SER A 218 -1.84 11.97 11.07
CA SER A 218 -2.02 11.75 9.63
C SER A 218 -3.42 12.09 9.12
N VAL A 219 -4.47 11.93 9.94
CA VAL A 219 -5.83 12.27 9.52
C VAL A 219 -5.94 13.76 9.15
N PRO A 220 -5.58 14.72 10.02
CA PRO A 220 -5.56 16.13 9.62
C PRO A 220 -4.56 16.41 8.50
N GLY A 221 -3.41 15.73 8.48
CA GLY A 221 -2.42 15.85 7.42
C GLY A 221 -2.98 15.49 6.05
N VAL A 222 -3.64 14.33 5.93
CA VAL A 222 -4.27 13.87 4.68
C VAL A 222 -5.36 14.84 4.24
N ILE A 223 -6.21 15.32 5.15
CA ILE A 223 -7.29 16.25 4.81
C ILE A 223 -6.70 17.56 4.24
N LEU A 224 -5.69 18.12 4.88
CA LEU A 224 -5.02 19.34 4.41
C LEU A 224 -4.29 19.10 3.09
N GLY A 225 -3.52 18.00 2.99
CA GLY A 225 -2.80 17.63 1.78
C GLY A 225 -3.74 17.42 0.58
N SER A 226 -4.86 16.72 0.78
CA SER A 226 -5.83 16.49 -0.29
C SER A 226 -6.50 17.80 -0.77
N ARG A 227 -6.76 18.73 0.13
CA ARG A 227 -7.28 20.07 -0.25
C ARG A 227 -6.26 20.89 -1.05
N LEU A 228 -4.99 20.79 -0.67
CA LEU A 228 -3.90 21.48 -1.36
C LEU A 228 -3.51 20.82 -2.69
N SER A 229 -3.82 19.54 -2.88
CA SER A 229 -3.47 18.80 -4.10
C SER A 229 -4.05 19.41 -5.37
N ALA A 230 -5.20 20.09 -5.27
CA ALA A 230 -5.80 20.82 -6.38
C ALA A 230 -4.96 22.04 -6.85
N LYS A 231 -4.11 22.59 -5.97
CA LYS A 231 -3.29 23.79 -6.21
C LYS A 231 -1.84 23.48 -6.57
N VAL A 232 -1.37 22.26 -6.31
CA VAL A 232 0.02 21.86 -6.50
C VAL A 232 0.14 20.99 -7.76
N PRO A 233 1.11 21.27 -8.66
CA PRO A 233 1.30 20.44 -9.84
C PRO A 233 1.70 19.02 -9.44
N GLY A 234 0.84 18.05 -9.74
CA GLY A 234 0.97 16.67 -9.23
C GLY A 234 2.16 15.90 -9.80
N ARG A 235 2.65 16.24 -11.01
CA ARG A 235 3.79 15.51 -11.63
C ARG A 235 5.11 15.70 -10.90
N PRO A 236 5.62 16.94 -10.66
CA PRO A 236 6.89 17.13 -9.96
C PRO A 236 6.83 16.56 -8.54
N LEU A 237 5.69 16.70 -7.86
CA LEU A 237 5.52 16.17 -6.52
C LEU A 237 5.59 14.63 -6.48
N ARG A 238 4.94 13.93 -7.42
CA ARG A 238 5.04 12.48 -7.53
C ARG A 238 6.44 12.00 -7.87
N THR A 239 7.16 12.74 -8.73
CA THR A 239 8.57 12.43 -9.06
C THR A 239 9.45 12.61 -7.83
N PHE A 240 9.28 13.69 -7.08
CA PHE A 240 9.99 13.92 -5.82
C PHE A 240 9.74 12.80 -4.81
N MET A 241 8.48 12.40 -4.64
CA MET A 241 8.12 11.28 -3.77
C MET A 241 8.73 9.96 -4.23
N ALA A 242 8.71 9.69 -5.53
CA ALA A 242 9.34 8.50 -6.09
C ALA A 242 10.86 8.50 -5.85
N ALA A 243 11.51 9.65 -5.90
CA ALA A 243 12.93 9.77 -5.56
C ALA A 243 13.21 9.47 -4.08
N ILE A 244 12.39 9.99 -3.16
CA ILE A 244 12.50 9.66 -1.72
C ILE A 244 12.31 8.16 -1.50
N ILE A 245 11.29 7.55 -2.10
CA ILE A 245 11.00 6.12 -2.00
C ILE A 245 12.17 5.30 -2.56
N LEU A 246 12.75 5.73 -3.69
CA LEU A 246 13.89 5.06 -4.31
C LEU A 246 15.13 5.09 -3.40
N VAL A 247 15.47 6.27 -2.88
CA VAL A 247 16.61 6.43 -1.95
C VAL A 247 16.38 5.61 -0.69
N SER A 248 15.16 5.57 -0.17
CA SER A 248 14.80 4.75 0.99
C SER A 248 14.99 3.27 0.69
N GLY A 249 14.54 2.80 -0.48
CA GLY A 249 14.69 1.42 -0.90
C GLY A 249 16.16 1.02 -1.05
N LEU A 250 16.97 1.85 -1.70
CA LEU A 250 18.40 1.59 -1.89
C LEU A 250 19.20 1.53 -0.57
N LYS A 251 18.77 2.27 0.46
CA LYS A 251 19.40 2.20 1.79
C LYS A 251 19.04 0.95 2.58
N LEU A 252 17.97 0.25 2.23
CA LEU A 252 17.50 -0.94 2.94
C LEU A 252 18.04 -2.24 2.32
N ILE A 253 18.47 -2.23 1.09
CA ILE A 253 19.14 -3.34 0.40
C ILE A 253 20.58 -3.46 0.94
#